data_e9227eae4623310d22008741e029700e
#
_entry.id   e9227eae4623310d22008741e029700e
#
_cell.length_a   1.000
_cell.length_b   1.000
_cell.length_c   1.000
_cell.angle_alpha   90.00
_cell.angle_beta   90.00
_cell.angle_gamma   90.00
#
_symmetry.space_group_name_H-M   'P 1'
#
loop_
_entity.id
_entity.type
_entity.pdbx_description
1 polymer ?
#
loop_
_entity_poly.entity_id
_entity_poly.type
_entity_poly.pdbx_seq_one_letter_code
_entity_poly.pdbx_strand_id
1 'polypeptide(L)' 'MSRSKRQSKILEIISSKEIETQDELVSELSKCGFNVTQATISRDIKELGLIKATSDQGVSRYVTVKSVSYTHLRAHE' A
#
# COMPACT_ATOMS: atom_id res chain seq x y z
N MET A 1 -5.96 14.14 -11.63
CA MET A 1 -5.40 14.03 -11.70
C MET A 1 -4.52 13.10 -11.58
N SER A 2 -3.73 13.02 -11.67
CA SER A 2 -2.95 11.96 -11.61
C SER A 2 -2.21 11.81 -10.41
N ARG A 3 -1.87 10.60 -10.07
CA ARG A 3 -1.05 10.36 -8.95
C ARG A 3 0.36 10.50 -9.40
N SER A 4 1.28 10.72 -8.49
CA SER A 4 2.68 10.84 -8.81
C SER A 4 3.20 9.49 -9.25
N LYS A 5 4.35 9.50 -9.89
CA LYS A 5 4.98 8.27 -10.31
C LYS A 5 5.31 7.42 -9.08
N ARG A 6 5.66 8.07 -8.00
CA ARG A 6 5.97 7.38 -6.78
C ARG A 6 4.75 6.61 -6.27
N GLN A 7 3.59 7.24 -6.29
CA GLN A 7 2.39 6.59 -5.80
C GLN A 7 1.98 5.43 -6.71
N SER A 8 2.17 5.59 -8.00
CA SER A 8 1.89 4.50 -8.93
C SER A 8 2.80 3.33 -8.64
N LYS A 9 4.06 3.62 -8.35
CA LYS A 9 5.02 2.56 -8.06
C LYS A 9 4.67 1.86 -6.74
N ILE A 10 4.20 2.62 -5.76
CA ILE A 10 3.79 2.02 -4.50
C ILE A 10 2.68 1.00 -4.75
N LEU A 11 1.69 1.38 -5.53
CA LEU A 11 0.58 0.47 -5.81
C LEU A 11 1.08 -0.78 -6.54
N GLU A 12 2.00 -0.60 -7.44
CA GLU A 12 2.55 -1.72 -8.18
C GLU A 12 3.29 -2.66 -7.22
N ILE A 13 4.08 -2.11 -6.33
CA ILE A 13 4.88 -2.89 -5.41
C ILE A 13 3.98 -3.71 -4.48
N ILE A 14 2.97 -3.09 -3.91
CA ILE A 14 2.14 -3.81 -2.97
C ILE A 14 1.27 -4.87 -3.67
N SER A 15 1.08 -4.72 -4.97
CA SER A 15 0.36 -5.72 -5.73
C SER A 15 1.23 -6.91 -6.04
N SER A 16 2.52 -6.66 -6.24
CA SER A 16 3.45 -7.72 -6.61
C SER A 16 4.07 -8.42 -5.43
N LYS A 17 4.19 -7.73 -4.31
CA LYS A 17 4.87 -8.26 -3.16
C LYS A 17 4.04 -8.08 -1.92
N GLU A 18 4.31 -8.86 -0.92
CA GLU A 18 3.62 -8.73 0.35
C GLU A 18 4.44 -7.80 1.22
N ILE A 19 4.04 -6.55 1.26
CA ILE A 19 4.74 -5.53 2.03
C ILE A 19 4.08 -5.43 3.40
N GLU A 20 4.82 -5.74 4.42
CA GLU A 20 4.28 -5.74 5.77
C GLU A 20 4.53 -4.45 6.52
N THR A 21 5.57 -3.74 6.21
CA THR A 21 5.91 -2.53 6.94
C THR A 21 6.22 -1.39 6.02
N GLN A 22 6.20 -0.18 6.56
CA GLN A 22 6.53 0.98 5.78
C GLN A 22 7.99 0.96 5.39
N ASP A 23 8.83 0.40 6.25
CA ASP A 23 10.25 0.29 5.96
C ASP A 23 10.47 -0.54 4.72
N GLU A 24 9.73 -1.60 4.56
CA GLU A 24 9.86 -2.45 3.39
C GLU A 24 9.48 -1.67 2.14
N LEU A 25 8.46 -0.86 2.24
CA LEU A 25 8.02 -0.07 1.11
C LEU A 25 9.08 0.97 0.74
N VAL A 26 9.66 1.61 1.74
CA VAL A 26 10.72 2.57 1.52
C VAL A 26 11.89 1.90 0.80
N SER A 27 12.24 0.71 1.27
CA SER A 27 13.35 -0.03 0.70
C SER A 27 13.10 -0.38 -0.76
N GLU A 28 11.90 -0.84 -1.06
CA GLU A 28 11.57 -1.20 -2.44
C GLU A 28 11.59 0.03 -3.35
N LEU A 29 11.11 1.15 -2.87
CA LEU A 29 11.12 2.36 -3.66
C LEU A 29 12.54 2.84 -3.90
N SER A 30 13.39 2.69 -2.91
CA SER A 30 14.77 3.07 -3.02
C SER A 30 15.44 2.25 -4.12
N LYS A 31 15.12 0.97 -4.20
CA LYS A 31 15.67 0.11 -5.21
C LYS A 31 15.20 0.51 -6.61
N CYS A 32 14.05 1.15 -6.68
CA CYS A 32 13.51 1.60 -7.95
C CYS A 32 14.00 3.00 -8.31
N GLY A 33 14.83 3.59 -7.48
CA GLY A 33 15.35 4.91 -7.76
C GLY A 33 14.60 6.06 -7.15
N PHE A 34 13.65 5.76 -6.28
CA PHE A 34 12.88 6.81 -5.62
C PHE A 34 13.51 7.09 -4.25
N ASN A 35 13.79 8.35 -4.00
CA ASN A 35 14.42 8.72 -2.76
C ASN A 35 13.35 9.26 -1.82
N VAL A 36 12.86 8.43 -0.94
CA VAL A 36 11.76 8.79 -0.06
C VAL A 36 12.10 8.52 1.40
N THR A 37 11.36 9.18 2.29
CA THR A 37 11.55 8.97 3.71
C THR A 37 10.28 8.30 4.24
N GLN A 38 10.35 7.81 5.47
CA GLN A 38 9.20 7.19 6.08
C GLN A 38 8.04 8.16 6.21
N ALA A 39 8.33 9.41 6.51
CA ALA A 39 7.28 10.41 6.64
C ALA A 39 6.52 10.56 5.31
N THR A 40 7.25 10.56 4.21
CA THR A 40 6.65 10.68 2.89
C THR A 40 5.79 9.46 2.60
N ILE A 41 6.28 8.29 2.92
CA ILE A 41 5.56 7.05 2.67
C ILE A 41 4.29 7.01 3.52
N SER A 42 4.39 7.44 4.75
CA SER A 42 3.25 7.45 5.65
C SER A 42 2.15 8.32 5.06
N ARG A 43 2.49 9.47 4.51
CA ARG A 43 1.58 10.35 3.90
C ARG A 43 0.97 9.72 2.67
N ASP A 44 1.79 9.08 1.83
CA ASP A 44 1.31 8.43 0.62
C ASP A 44 0.34 7.30 0.96
N ILE A 45 0.63 6.56 2.01
CA ILE A 45 -0.26 5.48 2.44
C ILE A 45 -1.63 6.05 2.78
N LYS A 46 -1.67 7.18 3.44
CA LYS A 46 -2.93 7.79 3.77
C LYS A 46 -3.63 8.33 2.54
N GLU A 47 -2.90 8.95 1.66
CA GLU A 47 -3.48 9.53 0.46
C GLU A 47 -4.02 8.47 -0.48
N LEU A 48 -3.35 7.36 -0.57
CA LEU A 48 -3.79 6.28 -1.44
C LEU A 48 -4.86 5.42 -0.79
N GLY A 49 -5.08 5.60 0.48
CA GLY A 49 -6.06 4.81 1.20
C GLY A 49 -5.62 3.37 1.42
N LEU A 50 -4.35 3.17 1.65
CA LEU A 50 -3.85 1.84 1.90
C LEU A 50 -4.15 1.41 3.32
N ILE A 51 -4.45 0.15 3.49
CA ILE A 51 -4.70 -0.39 4.82
C ILE A 51 -3.90 -1.67 4.97
N LYS A 52 -3.73 -2.11 6.18
CA LYS A 52 -3.00 -3.32 6.45
C LYS A 52 -4.01 -4.43 6.67
N ALA A 53 -3.97 -5.43 5.84
CA ALA A 53 -4.91 -6.54 5.95
C ALA A 53 -4.15 -7.80 6.34
N THR A 54 -4.76 -8.63 7.13
CA THR A 54 -4.15 -9.87 7.56
C THR A 54 -4.82 -11.04 6.85
N SER A 55 -4.00 -11.90 6.27
CA SER A 55 -4.53 -13.04 5.56
C SER A 55 -4.88 -14.15 6.53
N ASP A 56 -5.50 -15.18 6.04
CA ASP A 56 -5.87 -16.33 6.85
C ASP A 56 -4.66 -17.01 7.46
N GLN A 57 -3.51 -16.83 6.84
CA GLN A 57 -2.32 -17.44 7.35
C GLN A 57 -1.62 -16.57 8.36
N GLY A 58 -2.20 -15.45 8.68
CA GLY A 58 -1.60 -14.57 9.67
C GLY A 58 -0.59 -13.59 9.11
N VAL A 59 -0.48 -13.51 7.81
CA VAL A 59 0.46 -12.59 7.18
C VAL A 59 -0.24 -11.26 6.94
N SER A 60 0.38 -10.18 7.40
CA SER A 60 -0.19 -8.86 7.20
C SER A 60 0.49 -8.20 6.02
N ARG A 61 -0.26 -7.47 5.26
CA ARG A 61 0.33 -6.72 4.15
C ARG A 61 -0.53 -5.54 3.82
N TYR A 62 0.06 -4.56 3.14
CA TYR A 62 -0.68 -3.39 2.72
C TYR A 62 -1.46 -3.69 1.45
N VAL A 63 -2.70 -3.25 1.42
CA VAL A 63 -3.55 -3.41 0.24
C VAL A 63 -4.36 -2.14 0.08
N THR A 64 -4.94 -1.94 -1.06
CA THR A 64 -5.77 -0.77 -1.28
C THR A 64 -7.15 -1.04 -0.69
N VAL A 65 -7.80 0.00 -0.28
CA VAL A 65 -9.14 -0.13 0.27
C VAL A 65 -10.06 -0.73 -0.78
N LYS A 66 -9.87 -0.42 -2.03
CA LYS A 66 -10.66 -0.97 -3.06
C LYS A 66 -10.61 -2.47 -3.15
N SER A 67 -9.48 -3.04 -2.83
CA SER A 67 -9.34 -4.49 -2.88
C SER A 67 -10.21 -5.22 -1.88
N VAL A 68 -10.54 -4.57 -0.79
CA VAL A 68 -11.32 -5.22 0.25
C VAL A 68 -12.71 -4.68 0.39
N SER A 69 -12.98 -3.56 -0.22
CA SER A 69 -14.23 -2.90 0.06
C SER A 69 -15.45 -3.63 -0.41
N TYR A 70 -15.32 -4.42 -1.44
CA TYR A 70 -16.48 -5.10 -1.93
C TYR A 70 -17.06 -6.01 -0.88
N THR A 71 -16.26 -6.56 -0.03
CA THR A 71 -16.72 -7.44 0.99
C THR A 71 -17.49 -6.69 2.00
N HIS A 72 -17.07 -5.48 2.34
CA HIS A 72 -17.62 -4.78 3.31
C HIS A 72 -18.90 -4.24 2.96
N LEU A 73 -19.01 -3.69 1.83
CA LEU A 73 -20.14 -3.09 1.47
C LEU A 73 -21.28 -3.87 1.56
N ARG A 74 -21.23 -5.00 1.29
CA ARG A 74 -22.23 -5.73 1.34
C ARG A 74 -22.71 -5.93 2.54
N ALA A 75 -21.95 -6.06 3.35
CA ALA A 75 -22.35 -6.30 4.62
C ALA A 75 -23.16 -5.22 5.11
N HIS A 76 -23.08 -4.12 4.67
CA HIS A 76 -23.68 -3.11 5.25
C HIS A 76 -24.82 -2.69 4.70
N GLU A 77 -25.06 -2.91 3.96
CA GLU A 77 -26.12 -2.53 3.67
C GLU A 77 -26.82 -2.75 3.68
#